data_e7f5e977cdbcc95c23bf2fccc02ae1d5
#
_entry.id   e7f5e977cdbcc95c23bf2fccc02ae1d5
#
_cell.length_a   1.000
_cell.length_b   1.000
_cell.length_c   1.000
_cell.angle_alpha   90.00
_cell.angle_beta   90.00
_cell.angle_gamma   90.00
#
_symmetry.space_group_name_H-M   'P 1'
#
loop_
_entity.id
_entity.type
_entity.pdbx_description
1 polymer ?
#
loop_
_entity_poly.entity_id
_entity_poly.type
_entity_poly.pdbx_seq_one_letter_code
_entity_poly.pdbx_strand_id
1 'polypeptide(L)'
;IQAVVHLVNRNFGKLSKDFVTLGFLAEDVNLEPIVPAFESVFSQALEAGVNRMDFKAVTDDMSGVMYKFPFRVPPYYALIIRSLVTLEGIALSVDPQFKILGAAYPYFARRLMEDPDPQLRQSLKEMLFDGDAFRWTRLENLVSSAASQAQLDLEALLDQLLDFLFSPKAGLLRDCLLYTSDAADE
;
A
#
# COMPACT_ATOMS: atom_id res chain seq x y z
N ILE A 1 -1.57 0.70 7.01
CA ILE A 1 -1.48 -0.31 5.93
C ILE A 1 -2.72 -0.19 5.04
N GLN A 2 -3.91 -0.22 5.59
CA GLN A 2 -5.18 -0.14 4.86
C GLN A 2 -5.25 1.06 3.89
N ALA A 3 -4.88 2.25 4.35
CA ALA A 3 -4.81 3.44 3.51
C ALA A 3 -3.83 3.27 2.32
N VAL A 4 -2.70 2.58 2.53
CA VAL A 4 -1.76 2.26 1.44
C VAL A 4 -2.40 1.31 0.43
N VAL A 5 -3.14 0.30 0.88
CA VAL A 5 -3.86 -0.62 -0.01
C VAL A 5 -4.93 0.11 -0.83
N HIS A 6 -5.73 0.98 -0.19
CA HIS A 6 -6.73 1.77 -0.90
C HIS A 6 -6.09 2.74 -1.90
N LEU A 7 -4.95 3.32 -1.55
CA LEU A 7 -4.16 4.16 -2.44
C LEU A 7 -3.67 3.37 -3.67
N VAL A 8 -3.05 2.20 -3.47
CA VAL A 8 -2.58 1.31 -4.55
C VAL A 8 -3.72 0.87 -5.47
N ASN A 9 -4.89 0.64 -4.89
CA ASN A 9 -6.11 0.27 -5.63
C ASN A 9 -6.81 1.46 -6.29
N ARG A 10 -6.28 2.67 -6.12
CA ARG A 10 -6.90 3.92 -6.60
C ARG A 10 -8.34 4.09 -6.08
N ASN A 11 -8.63 3.53 -4.91
CA ASN A 11 -9.93 3.67 -4.29
C ASN A 11 -9.95 4.90 -3.37
N PHE A 12 -10.02 6.07 -4.00
CA PHE A 12 -9.93 7.36 -3.29
C PHE A 12 -11.12 7.62 -2.37
N GLY A 13 -12.27 7.00 -2.64
CA GLY A 13 -13.42 7.05 -1.75
C GLY A 13 -13.18 6.34 -0.40
N LYS A 14 -12.57 5.15 -0.43
CA LYS A 14 -12.16 4.45 0.79
C LYS A 14 -10.96 5.13 1.45
N LEU A 15 -10.01 5.63 0.66
CA LEU A 15 -8.86 6.39 1.17
C LEU A 15 -9.32 7.63 1.95
N SER A 16 -10.33 8.36 1.48
CA SER A 16 -10.89 9.51 2.21
C SER A 16 -11.47 9.11 3.58
N LYS A 17 -12.09 7.94 3.68
CA LYS A 17 -12.57 7.39 4.96
C LYS A 17 -11.42 6.99 5.89
N ASP A 18 -10.34 6.45 5.32
CA ASP A 18 -9.13 6.15 6.11
C ASP A 18 -8.54 7.44 6.72
N PHE A 19 -8.57 8.56 5.98
CA PHE A 19 -8.11 9.85 6.50
C PHE A 19 -8.96 10.37 7.66
N VAL A 20 -10.27 10.06 7.68
CA VAL A 20 -11.11 10.31 8.85
C VAL A 20 -10.68 9.42 10.01
N THR A 21 -10.52 8.12 9.78
CA THR A 21 -10.10 7.15 10.82
C THR A 21 -8.72 7.49 11.41
N LEU A 22 -7.81 8.00 10.59
CA LEU A 22 -6.48 8.44 11.00
C LEU A 22 -6.47 9.82 11.70
N GLY A 23 -7.63 10.50 11.76
CA GLY A 23 -7.77 11.79 12.42
C GLY A 23 -7.28 12.98 11.61
N PHE A 24 -7.07 12.83 10.30
CA PHE A 24 -6.72 13.93 9.41
C PHE A 24 -7.94 14.74 8.96
N LEU A 25 -9.12 14.13 8.96
CA LEU A 25 -10.40 14.75 8.64
C LEU A 25 -11.38 14.54 9.81
N ALA A 26 -12.26 15.50 10.03
CA ALA A 26 -13.32 15.34 11.02
C ALA A 26 -14.41 14.39 10.49
N GLU A 27 -15.14 13.72 11.40
CA GLU A 27 -16.15 12.71 11.04
C GLU A 27 -17.35 13.32 10.28
N ASP A 28 -17.63 14.59 10.49
CA ASP A 28 -18.73 15.35 9.91
C ASP A 28 -18.42 16.01 8.55
N VAL A 29 -17.19 15.82 8.04
CA VAL A 29 -16.75 16.44 6.78
C VAL A 29 -17.41 15.75 5.57
N ASN A 30 -17.93 16.57 4.63
CA ASN A 30 -18.34 16.06 3.34
C ASN A 30 -17.12 15.57 2.53
N LEU A 31 -17.07 14.28 2.25
CA LEU A 31 -15.96 13.65 1.53
C LEU A 31 -16.09 13.76 0.00
N GLU A 32 -17.28 14.06 -0.54
CA GLU A 32 -17.50 14.10 -1.99
C GLU A 32 -16.53 15.04 -2.75
N PRO A 33 -16.24 16.27 -2.30
CA PRO A 33 -15.31 17.15 -2.99
C PRO A 33 -13.84 16.78 -2.74
N ILE A 34 -13.54 15.96 -1.73
CA ILE A 34 -12.17 15.52 -1.38
C ILE A 34 -11.70 14.39 -2.29
N VAL A 35 -12.60 13.49 -2.70
CA VAL A 35 -12.26 12.35 -3.56
C VAL A 35 -11.59 12.78 -4.85
N PRO A 36 -12.13 13.71 -5.67
CA PRO A 36 -11.47 14.15 -6.90
C PRO A 36 -10.16 14.92 -6.62
N ALA A 37 -10.04 15.59 -5.47
CA ALA A 37 -8.79 16.24 -5.09
C ALA A 37 -7.69 15.20 -4.80
N PHE A 38 -8.01 14.10 -4.12
CA PHE A 38 -7.09 12.98 -3.92
C PHE A 38 -6.74 12.31 -5.25
N GLU A 39 -7.72 12.11 -6.12
CA GLU A 39 -7.48 11.57 -7.44
C GLU A 39 -6.48 12.40 -8.23
N SER A 40 -6.62 13.73 -8.21
CA SER A 40 -5.69 14.65 -8.88
C SER A 40 -4.26 14.54 -8.36
N VAL A 41 -4.06 14.46 -7.04
CA VAL A 41 -2.71 14.37 -6.43
C VAL A 41 -2.08 13.01 -6.64
N PHE A 42 -2.83 11.95 -6.34
CA PHE A 42 -2.26 10.61 -6.29
C PHE A 42 -2.23 9.89 -7.65
N SER A 43 -3.09 10.23 -8.61
CA SER A 43 -3.08 9.56 -9.92
C SER A 43 -1.74 9.76 -10.62
N GLN A 44 -1.24 10.98 -10.67
CA GLN A 44 0.07 11.28 -11.27
C GLN A 44 1.21 10.59 -10.51
N ALA A 45 1.19 10.65 -9.18
CA ALA A 45 2.21 10.02 -8.34
C ALA A 45 2.23 8.48 -8.50
N LEU A 46 1.06 7.86 -8.75
CA LEU A 46 0.92 6.42 -8.91
C LEU A 46 1.23 5.89 -10.32
N GLU A 47 1.40 6.74 -11.33
CA GLU A 47 1.74 6.31 -12.70
C GLU A 47 3.07 5.55 -12.74
N ALA A 48 4.05 5.98 -11.97
CA ALA A 48 5.34 5.32 -11.86
C ALA A 48 5.35 4.12 -10.89
N GLY A 49 4.25 3.88 -10.17
CA GLY A 49 4.13 2.88 -9.09
C GLY A 49 4.53 3.43 -7.72
N VAL A 50 3.93 2.87 -6.65
CA VAL A 50 4.13 3.34 -5.25
C VAL A 50 5.60 3.29 -4.82
N ASN A 51 6.33 2.27 -5.25
CA ASN A 51 7.75 2.09 -4.94
C ASN A 51 8.67 3.15 -5.57
N ARG A 52 8.20 3.87 -6.59
CA ARG A 52 8.93 4.97 -7.26
C ARG A 52 8.38 6.35 -6.91
N MET A 53 7.36 6.40 -6.08
CA MET A 53 6.72 7.64 -5.68
C MET A 53 7.69 8.52 -4.89
N ASP A 54 7.76 9.79 -5.26
CA ASP A 54 8.51 10.80 -4.54
C ASP A 54 7.70 11.30 -3.34
N PHE A 55 8.15 10.97 -2.13
CA PHE A 55 7.42 11.30 -0.91
C PHE A 55 7.32 12.81 -0.70
N LYS A 56 8.41 13.54 -1.02
CA LYS A 56 8.41 14.99 -0.89
C LYS A 56 7.43 15.65 -1.86
N ALA A 57 7.47 15.26 -3.14
CA ALA A 57 6.57 15.81 -4.15
C ALA A 57 5.09 15.58 -3.78
N VAL A 58 4.74 14.36 -3.37
CA VAL A 58 3.38 14.04 -2.90
C VAL A 58 2.98 14.87 -1.68
N THR A 59 3.91 15.09 -0.75
CA THR A 59 3.65 15.91 0.45
C THR A 59 3.42 17.39 0.08
N ASP A 60 4.19 17.89 -0.87
CA ASP A 60 4.06 19.27 -1.36
C ASP A 60 2.72 19.46 -2.10
N ASP A 61 2.33 18.54 -2.99
CA ASP A 61 1.06 18.56 -3.71
C ASP A 61 -0.13 18.41 -2.76
N MET A 62 -0.02 17.50 -1.78
CA MET A 62 -1.03 17.30 -0.75
C MET A 62 -1.24 18.55 0.09
N SER A 63 -0.18 19.33 0.35
CA SER A 63 -0.29 20.60 1.06
C SER A 63 -1.27 21.55 0.37
N GLY A 64 -1.27 21.61 -0.98
CA GLY A 64 -2.22 22.38 -1.76
C GLY A 64 -3.69 21.97 -1.55
N VAL A 65 -3.94 20.68 -1.39
CA VAL A 65 -5.27 20.13 -1.08
C VAL A 65 -5.66 20.44 0.36
N MET A 66 -4.72 20.33 1.30
CA MET A 66 -4.95 20.56 2.73
C MET A 66 -5.39 22.01 3.03
N TYR A 67 -4.94 22.99 2.23
CA TYR A 67 -5.40 24.37 2.37
C TYR A 67 -6.84 24.61 1.88
N LYS A 68 -7.33 23.77 0.97
CA LYS A 68 -8.67 23.90 0.38
C LYS A 68 -9.76 23.21 1.21
N PHE A 69 -9.38 22.22 2.01
CA PHE A 69 -10.28 21.39 2.79
C PHE A 69 -9.90 21.41 4.28
N PRO A 70 -10.83 21.13 5.20
CA PRO A 70 -10.60 21.24 6.64
C PRO A 70 -9.76 20.07 7.20
N PHE A 71 -8.55 19.88 6.65
CA PHE A 71 -7.60 18.92 7.18
C PHE A 71 -7.02 19.37 8.51
N ARG A 72 -6.81 18.41 9.39
CA ARG A 72 -6.10 18.58 10.65
C ARG A 72 -4.98 17.55 10.71
N VAL A 73 -3.73 18.00 10.71
CA VAL A 73 -2.59 17.09 10.87
C VAL A 73 -2.30 16.95 12.37
N PRO A 74 -2.52 15.77 12.97
CA PRO A 74 -2.11 15.55 14.34
C PRO A 74 -0.61 15.81 14.52
N PRO A 75 -0.16 16.45 15.63
CA PRO A 75 1.23 16.89 15.80
C PRO A 75 2.27 15.79 15.62
N TYR A 76 1.96 14.58 16.05
CA TYR A 76 2.88 13.44 15.92
C TYR A 76 3.08 13.02 14.45
N TYR A 77 2.05 13.12 13.60
CA TYR A 77 2.22 12.87 12.15
C TYR A 77 3.09 13.95 11.50
N ALA A 78 2.92 15.22 11.87
CA ALA A 78 3.75 16.30 11.36
C ALA A 78 5.24 16.07 11.68
N LEU A 79 5.55 15.57 12.88
CA LEU A 79 6.92 15.19 13.25
C LEU A 79 7.45 14.01 12.42
N ILE A 80 6.64 12.98 12.22
CA ILE A 80 7.00 11.82 11.41
C ILE A 80 7.27 12.24 9.95
N ILE A 81 6.35 12.99 9.34
CA ILE A 81 6.48 13.47 7.95
C ILE A 81 7.76 14.30 7.81
N ARG A 82 7.99 15.24 8.73
CA ARG A 82 9.21 16.06 8.72
C ARG A 82 10.49 15.21 8.81
N SER A 83 10.48 14.19 9.67
CA SER A 83 11.61 13.27 9.81
C SER A 83 11.84 12.47 8.54
N LEU A 84 10.78 11.94 7.92
CA LEU A 84 10.87 11.19 6.68
C LEU A 84 11.37 12.05 5.52
N VAL A 85 10.86 13.26 5.35
CA VAL A 85 11.33 14.20 4.31
C VAL A 85 12.82 14.54 4.52
N THR A 86 13.23 14.76 5.76
CA THR A 86 14.64 15.04 6.09
C THR A 86 15.53 13.83 5.77
N LEU A 87 15.11 12.62 6.13
CA LEU A 87 15.85 11.38 5.86
C LEU A 87 15.94 11.11 4.36
N GLU A 88 14.83 11.29 3.62
CA GLU A 88 14.83 11.15 2.16
C GLU A 88 15.79 12.17 1.51
N GLY A 89 15.78 13.43 1.97
CA GLY A 89 16.71 14.45 1.49
C GLY A 89 18.17 14.11 1.73
N ILE A 90 18.51 13.54 2.89
CA ILE A 90 19.87 13.05 3.20
C ILE A 90 20.20 11.85 2.29
N ALA A 91 19.31 10.88 2.15
CA ALA A 91 19.55 9.70 1.34
C ALA A 91 19.75 10.08 -0.14
N LEU A 92 18.99 11.03 -0.68
CA LEU A 92 19.12 11.53 -2.04
C LEU A 92 20.47 12.22 -2.32
N SER A 93 21.15 12.73 -1.28
CA SER A 93 22.51 13.29 -1.42
C SER A 93 23.56 12.21 -1.69
N VAL A 94 23.30 10.99 -1.30
CA VAL A 94 24.19 9.82 -1.47
C VAL A 94 23.74 8.98 -2.68
N ASP A 95 22.45 8.72 -2.80
CA ASP A 95 21.84 7.97 -3.89
C ASP A 95 20.66 8.78 -4.48
N PRO A 96 20.86 9.44 -5.65
CA PRO A 96 19.81 10.23 -6.29
C PRO A 96 18.56 9.43 -6.72
N GLN A 97 18.65 8.10 -6.76
CA GLN A 97 17.52 7.23 -7.11
C GLN A 97 16.78 6.71 -5.89
N PHE A 98 17.25 7.02 -4.68
CA PHE A 98 16.62 6.57 -3.45
C PHE A 98 15.16 7.06 -3.35
N LYS A 99 14.25 6.17 -2.96
CA LYS A 99 12.86 6.47 -2.65
C LYS A 99 12.47 5.80 -1.34
N ILE A 100 12.10 6.59 -0.35
CA ILE A 100 11.79 6.09 0.99
C ILE A 100 10.57 5.15 0.99
N LEU A 101 9.56 5.43 0.16
CA LEU A 101 8.41 4.54 -0.01
C LEU A 101 8.79 3.24 -0.69
N GLY A 102 9.72 3.27 -1.65
CA GLY A 102 10.29 2.07 -2.27
C GLY A 102 11.01 1.18 -1.27
N ALA A 103 11.81 1.78 -0.39
CA ALA A 103 12.51 1.06 0.67
C ALA A 103 11.56 0.48 1.73
N ALA A 104 10.43 1.15 2.02
CA ALA A 104 9.44 0.70 2.99
C ALA A 104 8.43 -0.32 2.41
N TYR A 105 8.25 -0.34 1.09
CA TYR A 105 7.22 -1.15 0.42
C TYR A 105 7.34 -2.67 0.70
N PRO A 106 8.54 -3.29 0.72
CA PRO A 106 8.69 -4.70 1.06
C PRO A 106 8.18 -5.04 2.47
N TYR A 107 8.40 -4.14 3.43
CA TYR A 107 7.86 -4.30 4.78
C TYR A 107 6.33 -4.29 4.80
N PHE A 108 5.70 -3.38 4.05
CA PHE A 108 4.24 -3.36 3.92
C PHE A 108 3.69 -4.61 3.25
N ALA A 109 4.33 -5.07 2.17
CA ALA A 109 3.93 -6.27 1.45
C ALA A 109 3.99 -7.51 2.36
N ARG A 110 5.10 -7.67 3.08
CA ARG A 110 5.27 -8.77 4.04
C ARG A 110 4.22 -8.72 5.15
N ARG A 111 4.05 -7.55 5.77
CA ARG A 111 3.06 -7.38 6.84
C ARG A 111 1.63 -7.64 6.38
N LEU A 112 1.30 -7.22 5.16
CA LEU A 112 -0.02 -7.46 4.58
C LEU A 112 -0.31 -8.95 4.38
N MET A 113 0.72 -9.75 4.06
CA MET A 113 0.59 -11.19 3.86
C MET A 113 0.58 -11.98 5.18
N GLU A 114 1.39 -11.57 6.17
CA GLU A 114 1.59 -12.33 7.41
C GLU A 114 0.59 -11.97 8.51
N ASP A 115 0.03 -10.76 8.52
CA ASP A 115 -0.82 -10.28 9.61
C ASP A 115 -2.21 -10.97 9.60
N PRO A 116 -2.62 -11.61 10.71
CA PRO A 116 -3.90 -12.29 10.79
C PRO A 116 -5.11 -11.34 10.94
N ASP A 117 -4.89 -10.03 11.01
CA ASP A 117 -5.94 -9.04 11.18
C ASP A 117 -7.01 -9.15 10.07
N PRO A 118 -8.32 -9.29 10.43
CA PRO A 118 -9.39 -9.46 9.44
C PRO A 118 -9.50 -8.29 8.46
N GLN A 119 -9.18 -7.06 8.89
CA GLN A 119 -9.24 -5.88 8.03
C GLN A 119 -8.11 -5.90 7.00
N LEU A 120 -6.91 -6.33 7.41
CA LEU A 120 -5.78 -6.47 6.48
C LEU A 120 -6.00 -7.62 5.49
N ARG A 121 -6.60 -8.73 5.93
CA ARG A 121 -7.01 -9.82 5.02
C ARG A 121 -8.05 -9.35 4.01
N GLN A 122 -9.04 -8.58 4.43
CA GLN A 122 -10.02 -7.99 3.51
C GLN A 122 -9.35 -7.04 2.51
N SER A 123 -8.42 -6.22 2.96
CA SER A 123 -7.64 -5.32 2.11
C SER A 123 -6.77 -6.08 1.11
N LEU A 124 -6.15 -7.18 1.53
CA LEU A 124 -5.39 -8.08 0.65
C LEU A 124 -6.31 -8.68 -0.42
N LYS A 125 -7.49 -9.16 -0.04
CA LYS A 125 -8.49 -9.67 -0.99
C LYS A 125 -8.89 -8.60 -2.00
N GLU A 126 -9.20 -7.39 -1.56
CA GLU A 126 -9.56 -6.27 -2.44
C GLU A 126 -8.40 -5.85 -3.37
N MET A 127 -7.15 -6.08 -2.96
CA MET A 127 -5.98 -5.82 -3.81
C MET A 127 -5.79 -6.88 -4.88
N LEU A 128 -6.04 -8.15 -4.53
CA LEU A 128 -5.80 -9.30 -5.41
C LEU A 128 -6.96 -9.60 -6.35
N PHE A 129 -8.18 -9.17 -6.00
CA PHE A 129 -9.38 -9.42 -6.80
C PHE A 129 -9.96 -8.12 -7.39
N ASP A 130 -10.52 -8.23 -8.57
CA ASP A 130 -11.35 -7.22 -9.22
C ASP A 130 -12.69 -7.85 -9.59
N GLY A 131 -13.66 -7.75 -8.67
CA GLY A 131 -14.83 -8.62 -8.73
C GLY A 131 -14.44 -10.08 -8.53
N ASP A 132 -14.71 -10.91 -9.53
CA ASP A 132 -14.34 -12.34 -9.51
C ASP A 132 -12.99 -12.63 -10.19
N ALA A 133 -12.37 -11.63 -10.83
CA ALA A 133 -11.11 -11.80 -11.55
C ALA A 133 -9.91 -11.69 -10.60
N PHE A 134 -9.04 -12.70 -10.59
CA PHE A 134 -7.80 -12.68 -9.81
C PHE A 134 -6.68 -11.96 -10.55
N ARG A 135 -5.99 -11.03 -9.87
CA ARG A 135 -4.92 -10.19 -10.43
C ARG A 135 -3.54 -10.79 -10.17
N TRP A 136 -3.13 -11.77 -10.95
CA TRP A 136 -1.84 -12.47 -10.82
C TRP A 136 -0.64 -11.54 -10.77
N THR A 137 -0.58 -10.54 -11.63
CA THR A 137 0.52 -9.57 -11.66
C THR A 137 0.68 -8.82 -10.34
N ARG A 138 -0.41 -8.57 -9.62
CA ARG A 138 -0.34 -7.91 -8.31
C ARG A 138 0.18 -8.84 -7.22
N LEU A 139 -0.22 -10.10 -7.25
CA LEU A 139 0.33 -11.11 -6.33
C LEU A 139 1.83 -11.28 -6.56
N GLU A 140 2.26 -11.42 -7.82
CA GLU A 140 3.67 -11.53 -8.18
C GLU A 140 4.49 -10.32 -7.69
N ASN A 141 3.99 -9.10 -7.89
CA ASN A 141 4.64 -7.90 -7.40
C ASN A 141 4.71 -7.83 -5.87
N LEU A 142 3.68 -8.28 -5.16
CA LEU A 142 3.67 -8.35 -3.69
C LEU A 142 4.71 -9.35 -3.18
N VAL A 143 4.69 -10.57 -3.74
CA VAL A 143 5.60 -11.66 -3.34
C VAL A 143 7.05 -11.25 -3.66
N SER A 144 7.31 -10.77 -4.86
CA SER A 144 8.64 -10.28 -5.26
C SER A 144 9.14 -9.14 -4.36
N SER A 145 8.25 -8.22 -3.99
CA SER A 145 8.60 -7.11 -3.10
C SER A 145 8.86 -7.57 -1.67
N ALA A 146 8.06 -8.48 -1.15
CA ALA A 146 8.28 -9.05 0.18
C ALA A 146 9.60 -9.85 0.26
N ALA A 147 9.92 -10.53 -0.82
CA ALA A 147 11.15 -11.31 -0.97
C ALA A 147 12.42 -10.45 -1.09
N SER A 148 12.33 -9.27 -1.69
CA SER A 148 13.49 -8.42 -2.00
C SER A 148 14.23 -7.86 -0.77
N GLN A 149 13.63 -7.91 0.41
CA GLN A 149 14.22 -7.38 1.65
C GLN A 149 15.13 -8.38 2.38
N ALA A 150 15.11 -9.63 2.00
CA ALA A 150 16.07 -10.61 2.48
C ALA A 150 17.15 -10.79 1.39
N GLN A 151 18.41 -10.80 1.77
CA GLN A 151 19.45 -11.41 0.93
C GLN A 151 19.13 -12.90 0.88
N LEU A 152 18.19 -13.29 0.00
CA LEU A 152 17.57 -14.60 0.06
C LEU A 152 18.22 -15.53 -0.95
N ASP A 153 18.72 -16.61 -0.40
CA ASP A 153 18.89 -17.87 -1.07
C ASP A 153 17.51 -18.28 -1.69
N LEU A 154 17.46 -18.46 -2.99
CA LEU A 154 16.23 -18.77 -3.72
C LEU A 154 15.55 -20.05 -3.19
N GLU A 155 16.33 -21.03 -2.68
CA GLU A 155 15.83 -22.24 -2.04
C GLU A 155 15.10 -21.94 -0.73
N ALA A 156 15.69 -21.10 0.14
CA ALA A 156 15.06 -20.70 1.38
C ALA A 156 13.78 -19.87 1.15
N LEU A 157 13.70 -19.15 0.03
CA LEU A 157 12.52 -18.39 -0.38
C LEU A 157 11.39 -19.32 -0.84
N LEU A 158 11.71 -20.34 -1.62
CA LEU A 158 10.75 -21.35 -2.07
C LEU A 158 10.21 -22.13 -0.88
N ASP A 159 11.06 -22.54 0.06
CA ASP A 159 10.63 -23.23 1.27
C ASP A 159 9.74 -22.35 2.16
N GLN A 160 10.10 -21.06 2.33
CA GLN A 160 9.27 -20.12 3.09
C GLN A 160 7.94 -19.80 2.38
N LEU A 161 7.92 -19.72 1.05
CA LEU A 161 6.69 -19.56 0.28
C LEU A 161 5.81 -20.79 0.36
N LEU A 162 6.39 -21.97 0.28
CA LEU A 162 5.67 -23.25 0.43
C LEU A 162 5.14 -23.39 1.86
N ASP A 163 5.96 -23.14 2.88
CA ASP A 163 5.55 -23.14 4.29
C ASP A 163 4.46 -22.12 4.55
N PHE A 164 4.54 -20.94 3.92
CA PHE A 164 3.50 -19.93 4.01
C PHE A 164 2.20 -20.38 3.33
N LEU A 165 2.26 -20.89 2.10
CA LEU A 165 1.10 -21.39 1.35
C LEU A 165 0.41 -22.58 2.06
N PHE A 166 1.19 -23.45 2.69
CA PHE A 166 0.67 -24.59 3.44
C PHE A 166 0.38 -24.28 4.91
N SER A 167 0.72 -23.09 5.40
CA SER A 167 0.42 -22.67 6.77
C SER A 167 -1.08 -22.40 6.96
N PRO A 168 -1.62 -22.59 8.18
CA PRO A 168 -2.99 -22.20 8.50
C PRO A 168 -3.26 -20.70 8.28
N LYS A 169 -2.20 -19.87 8.24
CA LYS A 169 -2.27 -18.42 8.06
C LYS A 169 -2.53 -18.02 6.60
N ALA A 170 -2.18 -18.88 5.65
CA ALA A 170 -2.37 -18.64 4.21
C ALA A 170 -3.68 -19.25 3.66
N GLY A 171 -4.62 -19.59 4.53
CA GLY A 171 -5.90 -20.20 4.13
C GLY A 171 -6.58 -19.44 3.00
N LEU A 172 -6.55 -18.13 3.04
CA LEU A 172 -7.17 -17.27 2.01
C LEU A 172 -6.44 -17.36 0.65
N LEU A 173 -5.11 -17.41 0.64
CA LEU A 173 -4.33 -17.58 -0.59
C LEU A 173 -4.48 -18.99 -1.16
N ARG A 174 -4.52 -20.00 -0.29
CA ARG A 174 -4.75 -21.39 -0.68
C ARG A 174 -6.14 -21.58 -1.26
N ASP A 175 -7.17 -21.00 -0.64
CA ASP A 175 -8.55 -21.07 -1.13
C ASP A 175 -8.68 -20.34 -2.49
N CYS A 176 -7.95 -19.23 -2.68
CA CYS A 176 -7.87 -18.55 -3.96
C CYS A 176 -7.20 -19.41 -5.05
N LEU A 177 -6.09 -20.07 -4.72
CA LEU A 177 -5.36 -20.92 -5.66
C LEU A 177 -6.15 -22.19 -6.04
N LEU A 178 -6.85 -22.78 -5.08
CA LEU A 178 -7.73 -23.95 -5.33
C LEU A 178 -8.92 -23.57 -6.21
N TYR A 179 -9.55 -22.41 -5.94
CA TYR A 179 -10.67 -21.93 -6.74
C TYR A 179 -10.30 -21.63 -8.20
N THR A 180 -9.09 -21.13 -8.46
CA THR A 180 -8.61 -20.89 -9.83
C THR A 180 -8.22 -22.17 -10.55
N SER A 181 -7.83 -23.24 -9.83
CA SER A 181 -7.57 -24.55 -10.42
C SER A 181 -8.86 -25.22 -10.93
N ASP A 182 -9.95 -25.14 -10.15
CA ASP A 182 -11.26 -25.71 -10.56
C ASP A 182 -11.88 -24.97 -11.76
N ALA A 183 -11.60 -23.66 -11.91
CA ALA A 183 -12.08 -22.87 -13.04
C ALA A 183 -11.28 -23.07 -14.35
N ALA A 184 -10.13 -23.73 -14.29
CA ALA A 184 -9.30 -24.06 -15.45
C ALA A 184 -9.60 -25.46 -16.04
N ASP A 185 -10.37 -26.28 -15.31
CA ASP A 185 -10.76 -27.65 -15.72
C ASP A 185 -12.19 -27.72 -16.29
N GLU A 186 -12.93 -26.59 -16.40
CA GLU A 186 -14.19 -26.46 -17.16
C GLU A 186 -13.94 -25.74 -18.49
#